data_c6b577bbd3469e90920e4ceddbfb3543
#
_entry.id   c6b577bbd3469e90920e4ceddbfb3543
#
_cell.length_a   1.000
_cell.length_b   1.000
_cell.length_c   1.000
_cell.angle_alpha   90.00
_cell.angle_beta   90.00
_cell.angle_gamma   90.00
#
_symmetry.space_group_name_H-M   'P 1'
#
loop_
_entity.id
_entity.type
_entity.pdbx_description
1 polymer ?
#
loop_
_entity_poly.entity_id
_entity_poly.type
_entity_poly.pdbx_seq_one_letter_code
_entity_poly.pdbx_strand_id
1 'polypeptide(L)'
;MITVAVGTGCSSSTDSEPTTSSSAATTSEASGPPETPTAAPGQVAVSPGGVTTAVGAPASSTEEEYSKACEAARAWMAQQGGDPKTQLEPYLKSVQSTDATGPGTFGTPWSQLAPERQAAVIVAAQAAADALCG
;
A
#
# COMPACT_ATOMS: atom_id res chain seq x y z
N MET A 1 -32.61 -53.65 2.14
CA MET A 1 -33.79 -52.83 1.92
C MET A 1 -33.77 -51.71 2.92
N ILE A 2 -33.28 -50.64 2.52
CA ILE A 2 -33.32 -49.47 3.38
C ILE A 2 -33.54 -48.27 2.49
N THR A 3 -34.60 -47.65 2.74
CA THR A 3 -35.07 -46.53 1.98
C THR A 3 -34.52 -45.27 2.59
N VAL A 4 -33.83 -44.52 1.86
CA VAL A 4 -33.35 -43.25 2.32
C VAL A 4 -34.24 -42.16 1.79
N ALA A 5 -34.80 -41.46 2.67
CA ALA A 5 -35.59 -40.30 2.33
C ALA A 5 -34.72 -39.12 2.19
N VAL A 6 -34.81 -38.53 1.07
CA VAL A 6 -34.08 -37.29 0.77
C VAL A 6 -34.96 -36.14 1.17
N GLY A 7 -34.52 -35.44 2.10
CA GLY A 7 -35.15 -34.19 2.46
C GLY A 7 -34.58 -33.07 1.66
N THR A 8 -35.35 -32.56 0.80
CA THR A 8 -35.03 -31.36 0.08
C THR A 8 -35.44 -30.19 0.91
N GLY A 9 -34.51 -29.58 1.45
CA GLY A 9 -34.74 -28.33 2.11
C GLY A 9 -34.38 -27.20 1.18
N CYS A 10 -35.32 -26.70 0.56
CA CYS A 10 -35.15 -25.49 -0.18
C CYS A 10 -35.44 -24.36 0.74
N SER A 11 -34.51 -23.81 1.13
CA SER A 11 -34.75 -22.61 1.73
C SER A 11 -34.46 -21.53 0.84
N SER A 12 -35.29 -21.03 0.34
CA SER A 12 -35.13 -19.94 -0.47
C SER A 12 -35.19 -18.78 0.29
N SER A 13 -34.32 -18.30 0.55
CA SER A 13 -34.36 -17.18 1.16
C SER A 13 -34.30 -16.14 0.43
N THR A 14 -34.89 -15.68 0.17
CA THR A 14 -34.98 -14.69 -0.57
C THR A 14 -34.90 -13.53 -0.08
N ASP A 15 -34.54 -13.00 0.40
CA ASP A 15 -34.58 -11.87 0.81
C ASP A 15 -34.01 -10.91 0.48
N SER A 16 -33.82 -10.50 0.04
CA SER A 16 -33.65 -9.64 -0.51
C SER A 16 -33.43 -8.45 -0.19
N GLU A 17 -33.54 -7.80 0.30
CA GLU A 17 -33.51 -6.65 0.57
C GLU A 17 -32.49 -5.91 0.65
N PRO A 18 -31.95 -5.76 0.21
CA PRO A 18 -30.90 -5.17 0.22
C PRO A 18 -30.75 -3.83 0.18
N THR A 19 -31.44 -3.25 -0.12
CA THR A 19 -31.32 -2.00 -0.41
C THR A 19 -30.60 -1.18 0.50
N THR A 20 -30.67 -1.35 1.61
CA THR A 20 -30.18 -0.42 2.43
C THR A 20 -28.86 -0.56 2.73
N SER A 21 -28.29 -1.52 2.37
CA SER A 21 -27.06 -1.73 2.81
C SER A 21 -26.05 -0.90 2.34
N SER A 22 -26.22 -0.21 1.39
CA SER A 22 -25.11 0.45 0.81
C SER A 22 -24.47 1.38 1.75
N SER A 23 -25.15 1.97 2.57
CA SER A 23 -24.46 2.93 3.35
C SER A 23 -23.63 2.32 4.39
N ALA A 24 -23.95 1.22 4.79
CA ALA A 24 -23.17 0.66 5.83
C ALA A 24 -21.84 0.30 5.39
N ALA A 25 -21.69 0.05 4.17
CA ALA A 25 -20.44 -0.41 3.71
C ALA A 25 -19.37 0.58 3.96
N THR A 26 -19.68 1.80 3.98
CA THR A 26 -18.66 2.71 4.08
C THR A 26 -18.06 2.71 5.40
N THR A 27 -18.72 2.37 6.38
CA THR A 27 -18.12 2.48 7.61
C THR A 27 -17.23 1.40 7.89
N SER A 28 -17.37 0.33 7.29
CA SER A 28 -16.63 -0.77 7.73
C SER A 28 -15.22 -0.64 7.51
N GLU A 29 -14.84 0.11 6.58
CA GLU A 29 -13.53 0.14 6.38
C GLU A 29 -12.83 0.75 7.43
N ALA A 30 -13.32 1.47 8.19
CA ALA A 30 -12.59 2.11 9.20
C ALA A 30 -12.00 1.16 10.18
N SER A 31 -12.56 0.02 10.33
CA SER A 31 -12.06 -0.84 11.34
C SER A 31 -11.15 -1.88 10.81
N GLY A 32 -10.64 -1.75 9.69
CA GLY A 32 -9.75 -2.75 9.15
C GLY A 32 -8.45 -2.80 9.88
N PRO A 33 -7.64 -3.77 9.59
CA PRO A 33 -6.32 -3.88 10.16
C PRO A 33 -5.48 -2.69 9.72
N PRO A 34 -4.34 -2.56 10.25
CA PRO A 34 -3.54 -1.43 9.94
C PRO A 34 -3.34 -1.36 8.52
N GLU A 35 -3.83 -0.40 7.92
CA GLU A 35 -3.77 -0.36 6.62
C GLU A 35 -2.75 0.50 6.12
N THR A 36 -2.32 0.33 4.96
CA THR A 36 -1.43 1.20 4.25
C THR A 36 -2.11 2.52 4.09
N PRO A 37 -1.44 3.60 4.39
CA PRO A 37 -2.01 4.91 4.15
C PRO A 37 -2.38 5.07 2.69
N THR A 38 -3.54 5.60 2.44
CA THR A 38 -3.98 5.88 1.09
C THR A 38 -4.34 7.34 0.97
N ALA A 39 -4.20 7.87 -0.21
CA ALA A 39 -4.57 9.24 -0.50
C ALA A 39 -5.64 9.27 -1.58
N ALA A 40 -6.55 10.22 -1.50
CA ALA A 40 -7.55 10.41 -2.54
C ALA A 40 -6.87 10.85 -3.84
N PRO A 41 -7.49 10.63 -4.97
CA PRO A 41 -6.91 11.04 -6.24
C PRO A 41 -6.46 12.50 -6.25
N GLY A 42 -5.22 12.72 -6.63
CA GLY A 42 -4.64 14.04 -6.66
C GLY A 42 -4.23 14.61 -5.31
N GLN A 43 -4.37 13.85 -4.25
CA GLN A 43 -3.98 14.28 -2.91
C GLN A 43 -2.75 13.50 -2.44
N VAL A 44 -2.18 13.95 -1.35
CA VAL A 44 -1.09 13.21 -0.69
C VAL A 44 -1.46 13.02 0.77
N ALA A 45 -1.02 11.92 1.34
CA ALA A 45 -1.10 11.69 2.77
C ALA A 45 0.27 11.96 3.37
N VAL A 46 0.28 12.71 4.44
CA VAL A 46 1.52 13.11 5.10
C VAL A 46 1.45 12.67 6.55
N SER A 47 2.51 12.06 7.04
CA SER A 47 2.58 11.64 8.43
C SER A 47 2.76 12.84 9.36
N PRO A 48 2.54 12.66 10.66
CA PRO A 48 2.81 13.73 11.64
C PRO A 48 4.25 14.26 11.57
N GLY A 49 5.18 13.45 11.10
CA GLY A 49 6.56 13.88 10.91
C GLY A 49 6.82 14.63 9.62
N GLY A 50 5.79 14.92 8.84
CA GLY A 50 5.96 15.66 7.60
C GLY A 50 6.40 14.84 6.40
N VAL A 51 6.31 13.52 6.50
CA VAL A 51 6.75 12.63 5.43
C VAL A 51 5.55 12.23 4.57
N THR A 52 5.69 12.34 3.26
CA THR A 52 4.65 11.87 2.34
C THR A 52 4.62 10.34 2.36
N THR A 53 3.53 9.78 2.81
CA THR A 53 3.36 8.34 2.98
C THR A 53 2.44 7.71 1.95
N ALA A 54 1.70 8.52 1.21
CA ALA A 54 0.90 8.05 0.09
C ALA A 54 0.68 9.18 -0.90
N VAL A 55 0.56 8.82 -2.16
CA VAL A 55 0.25 9.77 -3.23
C VAL A 55 -0.95 9.22 -3.99
N GLY A 56 -1.94 10.05 -4.21
CA GLY A 56 -3.16 9.66 -4.89
C GLY A 56 -3.01 9.65 -6.40
N ALA A 57 -2.06 8.88 -6.88
CA ALA A 57 -1.81 8.66 -8.29
C ALA A 57 -1.44 7.19 -8.50
N PRO A 58 -1.72 6.62 -9.65
CA PRO A 58 -1.30 5.25 -9.92
C PRO A 58 0.23 5.19 -9.98
N ALA A 59 0.78 4.22 -9.31
CA ALA A 59 2.23 4.05 -9.31
C ALA A 59 2.72 3.69 -10.71
N SER A 60 3.77 4.35 -11.15
CA SER A 60 4.34 4.10 -12.48
C SER A 60 5.85 4.00 -12.41
N SER A 61 6.36 2.86 -12.79
CA SER A 61 7.80 2.60 -12.92
C SER A 61 7.98 1.41 -13.85
N THR A 62 9.19 1.22 -14.34
CA THR A 62 9.52 -0.03 -15.01
C THR A 62 9.76 -1.09 -13.94
N GLU A 63 9.73 -2.35 -14.33
CA GLU A 63 10.01 -3.44 -13.41
C GLU A 63 11.42 -3.33 -12.84
N GLU A 64 12.37 -2.97 -13.67
CA GLU A 64 13.74 -2.81 -13.23
C GLU A 64 13.88 -1.67 -12.22
N GLU A 65 13.25 -0.54 -12.47
CA GLU A 65 13.28 0.58 -11.53
C GLU A 65 12.64 0.19 -10.21
N TYR A 66 11.52 -0.49 -10.26
CA TYR A 66 10.84 -0.97 -9.06
C TYR A 66 11.74 -1.91 -8.26
N SER A 67 12.33 -2.90 -8.92
CA SER A 67 13.21 -3.85 -8.25
C SER A 67 14.38 -3.14 -7.58
N LYS A 68 15.04 -2.25 -8.30
CA LYS A 68 16.18 -1.52 -7.76
C LYS A 68 15.79 -0.64 -6.58
N ALA A 69 14.63 0.02 -6.68
CA ALA A 69 14.16 0.87 -5.59
C ALA A 69 13.81 0.04 -4.36
N CYS A 70 13.16 -1.09 -4.56
CA CYS A 70 12.81 -2.00 -3.47
C CYS A 70 14.07 -2.55 -2.78
N GLU A 71 15.05 -2.98 -3.56
CA GLU A 71 16.31 -3.46 -2.99
C GLU A 71 17.07 -2.37 -2.25
N ALA A 72 17.08 -1.15 -2.79
CA ALA A 72 17.74 -0.04 -2.12
C ALA A 72 17.08 0.27 -0.78
N ALA A 73 15.74 0.27 -0.75
CA ALA A 73 15.00 0.48 0.49
C ALA A 73 15.29 -0.63 1.49
N ARG A 74 15.27 -1.88 1.03
CA ARG A 74 15.55 -3.02 1.90
C ARG A 74 16.96 -2.96 2.49
N ALA A 75 17.95 -2.63 1.66
CA ALA A 75 19.32 -2.53 2.12
C ALA A 75 19.48 -1.40 3.14
N TRP A 76 18.82 -0.28 2.92
CA TRP A 76 18.86 0.84 3.86
C TRP A 76 18.22 0.43 5.20
N MET A 77 17.03 -0.18 5.15
CA MET A 77 16.34 -0.64 6.36
C MET A 77 17.17 -1.66 7.14
N ALA A 78 17.85 -2.55 6.44
CA ALA A 78 18.71 -3.54 7.08
C ALA A 78 19.87 -2.89 7.83
N GLN A 79 20.38 -1.78 7.32
CA GLN A 79 21.46 -1.07 8.00
C GLN A 79 20.99 -0.39 9.29
N GLN A 80 19.73 -0.03 9.37
CA GLN A 80 19.18 0.58 10.57
C GLN A 80 18.93 -0.47 11.67
N GLY A 81 18.70 -1.70 11.27
CA GLY A 81 18.39 -2.78 12.22
C GLY A 81 16.95 -2.69 12.70
N GLY A 82 16.51 -3.75 13.34
CA GLY A 82 15.17 -3.82 13.88
C GLY A 82 14.13 -4.23 12.83
N ASP A 83 12.88 -3.93 13.10
CA ASP A 83 11.79 -4.33 12.22
C ASP A 83 11.72 -3.39 11.00
N PRO A 84 11.83 -3.92 9.79
CA PRO A 84 11.77 -3.09 8.58
C PRO A 84 10.52 -2.22 8.50
N LYS A 85 9.41 -2.68 9.02
CA LYS A 85 8.17 -1.89 8.98
C LYS A 85 8.28 -0.59 9.76
N THR A 86 9.05 -0.60 10.83
CA THR A 86 9.27 0.61 11.61
C THR A 86 10.26 1.55 10.92
N GLN A 87 10.99 1.05 9.93
CA GLN A 87 11.95 1.85 9.19
C GLN A 87 11.37 2.47 7.91
N LEU A 88 10.12 2.18 7.60
CA LEU A 88 9.50 2.68 6.38
C LEU A 88 9.45 4.21 6.36
N GLU A 89 8.90 4.82 7.40
CA GLU A 89 8.80 6.27 7.46
C GLU A 89 10.17 6.95 7.52
N PRO A 90 11.11 6.50 8.34
CA PRO A 90 12.48 7.02 8.30
C PRO A 90 13.13 6.93 6.93
N TYR A 91 12.92 5.83 6.22
CA TYR A 91 13.43 5.69 4.86
C TYR A 91 12.79 6.71 3.92
N LEU A 92 11.46 6.79 3.92
CA LEU A 92 10.76 7.77 3.10
C LEU A 92 11.20 9.19 3.41
N LYS A 93 11.43 9.49 4.68
CA LYS A 93 11.95 10.78 5.08
C LYS A 93 13.32 11.03 4.47
N SER A 94 14.17 10.03 4.46
CA SER A 94 15.51 10.19 3.92
C SER A 94 15.49 10.49 2.42
N VAL A 95 14.65 9.79 1.66
CA VAL A 95 14.60 10.02 0.20
C VAL A 95 13.86 11.30 -0.16
N GLN A 96 13.00 11.82 0.72
CA GLN A 96 12.26 13.04 0.49
C GLN A 96 13.00 14.30 0.95
N SER A 97 13.96 14.15 1.83
CA SER A 97 14.60 15.29 2.45
C SER A 97 15.90 15.70 1.79
N THR A 98 16.38 14.99 0.81
CA THR A 98 17.63 15.28 0.17
C THR A 98 17.44 15.41 -1.32
N ASP A 99 18.34 16.12 -1.96
CA ASP A 99 18.38 16.15 -3.41
C ASP A 99 19.17 14.98 -3.96
N ALA A 100 19.42 13.99 -3.12
CA ALA A 100 20.18 12.84 -3.52
C ALA A 100 19.42 12.07 -4.59
N THR A 101 20.12 11.61 -5.57
CA THR A 101 19.59 10.79 -6.63
C THR A 101 20.16 9.40 -6.46
N GLY A 102 19.34 8.40 -6.55
CA GLY A 102 19.77 7.02 -6.41
C GLY A 102 18.68 6.07 -6.85
N PRO A 103 18.93 4.76 -6.74
CA PRO A 103 17.94 3.80 -7.19
C PRO A 103 16.62 3.93 -6.43
N GLY A 104 16.66 4.40 -5.20
CA GLY A 104 15.44 4.58 -4.41
C GLY A 104 14.51 5.64 -4.94
N THR A 105 14.97 6.55 -5.77
CA THR A 105 14.17 7.59 -6.38
C THR A 105 14.33 7.59 -7.91
N PHE A 106 14.66 6.43 -8.47
CA PHE A 106 14.81 6.25 -9.91
C PHE A 106 15.80 7.25 -10.53
N GLY A 107 16.84 7.63 -9.78
CA GLY A 107 17.85 8.55 -10.26
C GLY A 107 17.43 10.01 -10.34
N THR A 108 16.28 10.38 -9.77
CA THR A 108 15.76 11.74 -9.84
C THR A 108 15.42 12.21 -8.42
N PRO A 109 15.73 13.44 -8.03
CA PRO A 109 15.35 13.93 -6.71
C PRO A 109 13.83 13.83 -6.49
N TRP A 110 13.42 13.53 -5.26
CA TRP A 110 12.00 13.37 -4.92
C TRP A 110 11.14 14.55 -5.39
N SER A 111 11.65 15.77 -5.22
CA SER A 111 10.89 16.97 -5.58
C SER A 111 10.67 17.14 -7.09
N GLN A 112 11.42 16.42 -7.88
CA GLN A 112 11.29 16.47 -9.34
C GLN A 112 10.52 15.26 -9.90
N LEU A 113 10.15 14.33 -9.06
CA LEU A 113 9.37 13.18 -9.51
C LEU A 113 7.92 13.57 -9.73
N ALA A 114 7.36 13.12 -10.83
CA ALA A 114 5.91 13.25 -11.06
C ALA A 114 5.14 12.42 -10.02
N PRO A 115 3.90 12.77 -9.73
CA PRO A 115 3.13 12.06 -8.70
C PRO A 115 3.07 10.55 -8.87
N GLU A 116 2.99 10.07 -10.10
CA GLU A 116 2.95 8.64 -10.37
C GLU A 116 4.27 7.97 -10.01
N ARG A 117 5.37 8.69 -10.20
CA ARG A 117 6.70 8.19 -9.85
C ARG A 117 6.92 8.24 -8.34
N GLN A 118 6.43 9.28 -7.68
CA GLN A 118 6.46 9.34 -6.22
C GLN A 118 5.66 8.19 -5.61
N ALA A 119 4.48 7.90 -6.18
CA ALA A 119 3.69 6.77 -5.76
C ALA A 119 4.47 5.45 -5.91
N ALA A 120 5.21 5.30 -7.01
CA ALA A 120 5.99 4.09 -7.25
C ALA A 120 7.15 3.93 -6.24
N VAL A 121 7.79 5.03 -5.84
CA VAL A 121 8.82 4.99 -4.79
C VAL A 121 8.22 4.49 -3.47
N ILE A 122 7.04 4.99 -3.12
CA ILE A 122 6.38 4.58 -1.88
C ILE A 122 6.00 3.10 -1.93
N VAL A 123 5.46 2.64 -3.05
CA VAL A 123 5.09 1.24 -3.22
C VAL A 123 6.31 0.34 -3.09
N ALA A 124 7.43 0.71 -3.71
CA ALA A 124 8.67 -0.06 -3.60
C ALA A 124 9.19 -0.09 -2.16
N ALA A 125 9.11 1.04 -1.45
CA ALA A 125 9.53 1.09 -0.05
C ALA A 125 8.64 0.23 0.85
N GLN A 126 7.34 0.22 0.60
CA GLN A 126 6.41 -0.63 1.34
C GLN A 126 6.69 -2.11 1.09
N ALA A 127 6.93 -2.47 -0.16
CA ALA A 127 7.29 -3.84 -0.49
C ALA A 127 8.58 -4.26 0.21
N ALA A 128 9.55 -3.36 0.31
CA ALA A 128 10.78 -3.63 1.02
C ALA A 128 10.52 -3.88 2.51
N ALA A 129 9.66 -3.06 3.12
CA ALA A 129 9.31 -3.22 4.53
C ALA A 129 8.57 -4.53 4.80
N ASP A 130 7.83 -5.02 3.81
CA ASP A 130 7.10 -6.28 3.91
C ASP A 130 7.90 -7.48 3.40
N ALA A 131 9.16 -7.27 3.03
CA ALA A 131 10.06 -8.29 2.49
C ALA A 131 9.52 -8.90 1.19
N LEU A 132 8.89 -8.08 0.38
CA LEU A 132 8.29 -8.51 -0.88
C LEU A 132 9.05 -8.00 -2.11
N CYS A 133 10.32 -7.69 -1.99
CA CYS A 133 11.14 -7.35 -3.14
C CYS A 133 11.43 -8.61 -3.95
N GLY A 134 10.73 -8.76 -5.03
CA GLY A 134 11.00 -9.71 -6.10
C GLY A 134 11.44 -11.09 -5.81
#